data_f346e1f62e1aa3d6ae8f10bd53dac9d9
#
_entry.id   f346e1f62e1aa3d6ae8f10bd53dac9d9
#
_cell.length_a   1.000
_cell.length_b   1.000
_cell.length_c   1.000
_cell.angle_alpha   90.00
_cell.angle_beta   90.00
_cell.angle_gamma   90.00
#
_symmetry.space_group_name_H-M   'P 1'
#
loop_
_entity.id
_entity.type
_entity.pdbx_description
1 polymer ?
#
loop_
_entity_poly.entity_id
_entity_poly.type
_entity_poly.pdbx_seq_one_letter_code
_entity_poly.pdbx_strand_id
1 'polypeptide(L)'
;MRRLLPLWILLSGLVTVAAFAAFIVIQQQLRAAANHPQVEMAREAAGKLDAGANPQSVVNSVPVDIASSSDTYLIVVDSNGAQLASSAQLEGRAVIPPSGVFAYVRDHGEDMISWQPVAGVRSAIVVDSFHGGYVVAGRSLTATEQAESALGHWAIFGWAAAALLAGALSLMVQRTRRSQAA
;
A
#
# COMPACT_ATOMS: atom_id res chain seq x y z
N MET A 1 5.45 -17.57 -45.29
CA MET A 1 4.44 -17.19 -44.25
C MET A 1 4.58 -17.93 -42.91
N ARG A 2 4.90 -19.21 -42.88
CA ARG A 2 5.04 -20.03 -41.67
C ARG A 2 6.14 -19.61 -40.69
N ARG A 3 7.17 -18.89 -41.12
CA ARG A 3 8.36 -18.55 -40.29
C ARG A 3 8.24 -17.27 -39.47
N LEU A 4 7.25 -16.39 -39.72
CA LEU A 4 7.06 -15.13 -38.98
C LEU A 4 6.11 -15.30 -37.77
N LEU A 5 5.24 -16.30 -37.82
CA LEU A 5 4.30 -16.58 -36.73
C LEU A 5 5.01 -16.92 -35.40
N PRO A 6 6.01 -17.83 -35.38
CA PRO A 6 6.72 -18.16 -34.14
C PRO A 6 7.53 -16.98 -33.59
N LEU A 7 8.12 -16.15 -34.47
CA LEU A 7 8.83 -14.94 -34.04
C LEU A 7 7.89 -13.93 -33.37
N TRP A 8 6.69 -13.77 -33.89
CA TRP A 8 5.65 -12.90 -33.33
C TRP A 8 5.17 -13.37 -31.96
N ILE A 9 4.92 -14.68 -31.82
CA ILE A 9 4.52 -15.28 -30.54
C ILE A 9 5.65 -15.09 -29.50
N LEU A 10 6.88 -15.27 -29.89
CA LEU A 10 8.06 -15.14 -29.02
C LEU A 10 8.25 -13.69 -28.56
N LEU A 11 8.14 -12.70 -29.46
CA LEU A 11 8.23 -11.28 -29.13
C LEU A 11 7.06 -10.83 -28.24
N SER A 12 5.84 -11.24 -28.56
CA SER A 12 4.67 -10.91 -27.73
C SER A 12 4.77 -11.53 -26.34
N GLY A 13 5.25 -12.77 -26.24
CA GLY A 13 5.51 -13.44 -24.97
C GLY A 13 6.57 -12.70 -24.15
N LEU A 14 7.68 -12.31 -24.77
CA LEU A 14 8.76 -11.57 -24.10
C LEU A 14 8.27 -10.21 -23.57
N VAL A 15 7.54 -9.46 -24.37
CA VAL A 15 6.97 -8.16 -23.97
C VAL A 15 5.97 -8.33 -22.82
N THR A 16 5.14 -9.36 -22.86
CA THR A 16 4.18 -9.65 -21.78
C THR A 16 4.90 -9.98 -20.47
N VAL A 17 5.93 -10.83 -20.51
CA VAL A 17 6.75 -11.19 -19.34
C VAL A 17 7.47 -9.96 -18.79
N ALA A 18 8.07 -9.13 -19.65
CA ALA A 18 8.75 -7.91 -19.22
C ALA A 18 7.79 -6.89 -18.57
N ALA A 19 6.61 -6.70 -19.16
CA ALA A 19 5.58 -5.82 -18.61
C ALA A 19 5.08 -6.32 -17.25
N PHE A 20 4.87 -7.63 -17.10
CA PHE A 20 4.44 -8.23 -15.84
C PHE A 20 5.53 -8.13 -14.76
N ALA A 21 6.79 -8.36 -15.10
CA ALA A 21 7.91 -8.18 -14.18
C ALA A 21 8.04 -6.72 -13.71
N ALA A 22 7.96 -5.76 -14.64
CA ALA A 22 7.96 -4.33 -14.31
C ALA A 22 6.79 -3.96 -13.41
N PHE A 23 5.60 -4.48 -13.64
CA PHE A 23 4.43 -4.26 -12.80
C PHE A 23 4.64 -4.75 -11.37
N ILE A 24 5.20 -5.97 -11.20
CA ILE A 24 5.52 -6.52 -9.87
C ILE A 24 6.53 -5.63 -9.13
N VAL A 25 7.60 -5.20 -9.82
CA VAL A 25 8.64 -4.35 -9.21
C VAL A 25 8.05 -3.01 -8.77
N ILE A 26 7.25 -2.36 -9.61
CA ILE A 26 6.58 -1.10 -9.28
C ILE A 26 5.65 -1.27 -8.07
N GLN A 27 4.86 -2.34 -8.04
CA GLN A 27 3.99 -2.63 -6.89
C GLN A 27 4.77 -2.85 -5.60
N GLN A 28 5.88 -3.56 -5.64
CA GLN A 28 6.74 -3.77 -4.45
C GLN A 28 7.35 -2.46 -3.97
N GLN A 29 7.82 -1.59 -4.88
CA GLN A 29 8.37 -0.29 -4.54
C GLN A 29 7.32 0.64 -3.90
N LEU A 30 6.10 0.67 -4.45
CA LEU A 30 5.01 1.47 -3.89
C LEU A 30 4.61 1.00 -2.48
N ARG A 31 4.58 -0.30 -2.24
CA ARG A 31 4.29 -0.86 -0.90
C ARG A 31 5.39 -0.55 0.11
N ALA A 32 6.65 -0.68 -0.29
CA ALA A 32 7.78 -0.34 0.57
C ALA A 32 7.77 1.16 0.93
N ALA A 33 7.59 2.05 -0.06
CA ALA A 33 7.54 3.48 0.16
C ALA A 33 6.36 3.93 1.04
N ALA A 34 5.26 3.16 1.07
CA ALA A 34 4.08 3.50 1.87
C ALA A 34 4.31 3.32 3.38
N ASN A 35 5.23 2.45 3.82
CA ASN A 35 5.46 2.13 5.23
C ASN A 35 6.59 2.94 5.88
N HIS A 36 7.54 3.47 5.10
CA HIS A 36 8.67 4.23 5.64
C HIS A 36 8.27 5.43 6.53
N PRO A 37 7.29 6.27 6.16
CA PRO A 37 6.92 7.41 7.00
C PRO A 37 6.37 7.03 8.36
N GLN A 38 5.65 5.90 8.48
CA GLN A 38 5.07 5.45 9.75
C GLN A 38 6.15 4.90 10.69
N VAL A 39 7.16 4.21 10.17
CA VAL A 39 8.31 3.71 10.96
C VAL A 39 9.06 4.88 11.59
N GLU A 40 9.43 5.88 10.78
CA GLU A 40 10.11 7.07 11.28
C GLU A 40 9.25 7.82 12.31
N MET A 41 7.96 7.97 12.05
CA MET A 41 7.03 8.64 12.94
C MET A 41 6.88 7.89 14.28
N ALA A 42 6.78 6.55 14.26
CA ALA A 42 6.68 5.74 15.47
C ALA A 42 7.95 5.87 16.32
N ARG A 43 9.13 5.75 15.70
CA ARG A 43 10.43 5.86 16.38
C ARG A 43 10.68 7.25 16.95
N GLU A 44 10.36 8.29 16.17
CA GLU A 44 10.50 9.66 16.65
C GLU A 44 9.59 9.93 17.85
N ALA A 45 8.35 9.45 17.78
CA ALA A 45 7.38 9.59 18.87
C ALA A 45 7.82 8.81 20.10
N ALA A 46 8.27 7.56 19.97
CA ALA A 46 8.80 6.75 21.07
C ALA A 46 10.02 7.42 21.71
N GLY A 47 10.96 7.92 20.91
CA GLY A 47 12.15 8.63 21.43
C GLY A 47 11.80 9.91 22.18
N LYS A 48 10.80 10.68 21.75
CA LYS A 48 10.31 11.86 22.48
C LYS A 48 9.66 11.48 23.81
N LEU A 49 8.88 10.40 23.83
CA LEU A 49 8.25 9.90 25.07
C LEU A 49 9.29 9.36 26.07
N ASP A 50 10.32 8.68 25.59
CA ASP A 50 11.45 8.23 26.41
C ASP A 50 12.26 9.41 26.96
N ALA A 51 12.31 10.52 26.26
CA ALA A 51 12.88 11.78 26.73
C ALA A 51 11.97 12.56 27.72
N GLY A 52 10.78 12.01 28.06
CA GLY A 52 9.85 12.60 29.02
C GLY A 52 8.82 13.56 28.41
N ALA A 53 8.61 13.54 27.10
CA ALA A 53 7.57 14.35 26.46
C ALA A 53 6.17 13.90 26.93
N ASN A 54 5.23 14.86 27.02
CA ASN A 54 3.84 14.54 27.31
C ASN A 54 3.20 13.81 26.12
N PRO A 55 2.49 12.69 26.30
CA PRO A 55 1.80 11.96 25.23
C PRO A 55 0.91 12.83 24.34
N GLN A 56 0.21 13.80 24.92
CA GLN A 56 -0.64 14.74 24.15
C GLN A 56 0.17 15.66 23.22
N SER A 57 1.42 15.96 23.56
CA SER A 57 2.28 16.81 22.71
C SER A 57 2.90 16.08 21.53
N VAL A 58 2.88 14.75 21.55
CA VAL A 58 3.47 13.90 20.51
C VAL A 58 2.46 13.58 19.40
N VAL A 59 1.18 13.48 19.74
CA VAL A 59 0.11 13.21 18.77
C VAL A 59 -0.28 14.48 18.00
N ASN A 60 -0.77 14.31 16.77
CA ASN A 60 -1.30 15.42 15.98
C ASN A 60 -2.47 16.08 16.71
N SER A 61 -2.51 17.41 16.69
CA SER A 61 -3.61 18.18 17.30
C SER A 61 -4.94 18.07 16.55
N VAL A 62 -4.88 17.71 15.27
CA VAL A 62 -6.06 17.52 14.41
C VAL A 62 -6.44 16.05 14.42
N PRO A 63 -7.67 15.69 14.81
CA PRO A 63 -8.15 14.32 14.73
C PRO A 63 -8.20 13.82 13.29
N VAL A 64 -7.79 12.57 13.09
CA VAL A 64 -7.76 11.88 11.79
C VAL A 64 -8.81 10.78 11.82
N ASP A 65 -9.84 10.89 10.98
CA ASP A 65 -10.78 9.81 10.77
C ASP A 65 -10.17 8.76 9.86
N ILE A 66 -9.84 7.60 10.43
CA ILE A 66 -9.14 6.52 9.74
C ILE A 66 -9.97 5.85 8.63
N ALA A 67 -11.29 6.07 8.59
CA ALA A 67 -12.15 5.56 7.53
C ALA A 67 -12.09 6.42 6.26
N SER A 68 -11.90 7.73 6.40
CA SER A 68 -12.05 8.70 5.30
C SER A 68 -10.78 9.48 4.97
N SER A 69 -9.86 9.67 5.95
CA SER A 69 -8.60 10.41 5.74
C SER A 69 -7.46 9.50 5.34
N SER A 70 -6.61 9.98 4.45
CA SER A 70 -5.31 9.37 4.12
C SER A 70 -4.14 9.94 4.92
N ASP A 71 -4.43 10.83 5.88
CA ASP A 71 -3.40 11.39 6.74
C ASP A 71 -2.86 10.35 7.72
N THR A 72 -1.63 10.57 8.17
CA THR A 72 -1.02 9.75 9.20
C THR A 72 -1.56 10.14 10.58
N TYR A 73 -1.68 9.16 11.44
CA TYR A 73 -2.13 9.34 12.82
C TYR A 73 -1.20 8.66 13.82
N LEU A 74 -1.26 9.10 15.07
CA LEU A 74 -0.55 8.50 16.19
C LEU A 74 -1.54 8.13 17.30
N ILE A 75 -1.28 6.98 17.94
CA ILE A 75 -1.95 6.54 19.16
C ILE A 75 -0.85 6.22 20.17
N VAL A 76 -0.94 6.75 21.37
CA VAL A 76 -0.03 6.43 22.49
C VAL A 76 -0.83 5.69 23.54
N VAL A 77 -0.35 4.52 23.94
CA VAL A 77 -0.96 3.70 24.98
C VAL A 77 0.05 3.39 26.09
N ASP A 78 -0.42 3.15 27.30
CA ASP A 78 0.42 2.69 28.39
C ASP A 78 0.80 1.20 28.25
N SER A 79 1.57 0.68 29.18
CA SER A 79 1.99 -0.72 29.25
C SER A 79 0.84 -1.73 29.37
N ASN A 80 -0.36 -1.27 29.81
CA ASN A 80 -1.56 -2.09 29.91
C ASN A 80 -2.44 -1.99 28.65
N GLY A 81 -2.08 -1.13 27.68
CA GLY A 81 -2.84 -0.87 26.47
C GLY A 81 -3.93 0.18 26.65
N ALA A 82 -3.94 0.91 27.78
CA ALA A 82 -4.87 2.03 27.96
C ALA A 82 -4.40 3.26 27.18
N GLN A 83 -5.30 3.93 26.48
CA GLN A 83 -4.98 5.09 25.66
C GLN A 83 -4.57 6.28 26.52
N LEU A 84 -3.36 6.81 26.27
CA LEU A 84 -2.86 8.04 26.88
C LEU A 84 -3.15 9.25 26.00
N ALA A 85 -2.95 9.10 24.68
CA ALA A 85 -3.23 10.14 23.68
C ALA A 85 -3.53 9.50 22.32
N SER A 86 -4.32 10.17 21.49
CA SER A 86 -4.61 9.71 20.13
C SER A 86 -5.06 10.85 19.23
N SER A 87 -4.56 10.86 17.99
CA SER A 87 -5.16 11.60 16.90
C SER A 87 -6.08 10.73 16.02
N ALA A 88 -6.07 9.40 16.20
CA ALA A 88 -6.91 8.49 15.42
C ALA A 88 -8.34 8.44 15.97
N GLN A 89 -9.30 8.52 15.06
CA GLN A 89 -10.72 8.36 15.34
C GLN A 89 -11.38 7.50 14.27
N LEU A 90 -12.46 6.81 14.65
CA LEU A 90 -13.36 6.14 13.73
C LEU A 90 -14.79 6.58 14.08
N GLU A 91 -15.43 7.30 13.18
CA GLU A 91 -16.76 7.88 13.43
C GLU A 91 -16.82 8.71 14.74
N GLY A 92 -15.77 9.46 15.01
CA GLY A 92 -15.66 10.28 16.22
C GLY A 92 -15.35 9.52 17.52
N ARG A 93 -15.07 8.22 17.43
CA ARG A 93 -14.71 7.37 18.59
C ARG A 93 -13.23 7.03 18.57
N ALA A 94 -12.62 6.95 19.74
CA ALA A 94 -11.27 6.46 19.89
C ALA A 94 -11.17 4.99 19.48
N VAL A 95 -10.06 4.64 18.82
CA VAL A 95 -9.78 3.28 18.37
C VAL A 95 -8.40 2.86 18.83
N ILE A 96 -8.26 1.59 19.22
CA ILE A 96 -7.00 1.01 19.72
C ILE A 96 -6.82 -0.35 19.05
N PRO A 97 -5.60 -0.71 18.58
CA PRO A 97 -5.29 -2.05 18.13
C PRO A 97 -5.51 -3.12 19.20
N PRO A 98 -5.74 -4.38 18.82
CA PRO A 98 -5.89 -5.49 19.77
C PRO A 98 -4.66 -5.66 20.68
N SER A 99 -4.87 -6.07 21.92
CA SER A 99 -3.81 -6.28 22.90
C SER A 99 -2.71 -7.27 22.49
N GLY A 100 -3.04 -8.22 21.59
CA GLY A 100 -2.06 -9.17 21.04
C GLY A 100 -0.94 -8.50 20.24
N VAL A 101 -1.20 -7.33 19.62
CA VAL A 101 -0.18 -6.54 18.91
C VAL A 101 0.86 -6.01 19.90
N PHE A 102 0.42 -5.45 21.02
CA PHE A 102 1.31 -4.93 22.05
C PHE A 102 2.11 -6.04 22.76
N ALA A 103 1.50 -7.22 22.91
CA ALA A 103 2.20 -8.38 23.43
C ALA A 103 3.33 -8.82 22.50
N TYR A 104 3.09 -8.82 21.18
CA TYR A 104 4.12 -9.13 20.18
C TYR A 104 5.27 -8.12 20.22
N VAL A 105 4.97 -6.82 20.24
CA VAL A 105 5.98 -5.74 20.29
C VAL A 105 6.84 -5.81 21.55
N ARG A 106 6.25 -6.16 22.70
CA ARG A 106 7.02 -6.35 23.94
C ARG A 106 8.12 -7.39 23.79
N ASP A 107 7.87 -8.45 23.03
CA ASP A 107 8.80 -9.57 22.86
C ASP A 107 9.79 -9.36 21.69
N HIS A 108 9.42 -8.52 20.69
CA HIS A 108 10.16 -8.37 19.43
C HIS A 108 10.63 -6.92 19.15
N GLY A 109 10.17 -5.93 19.92
CA GLY A 109 10.54 -4.52 19.83
C GLY A 109 9.66 -3.70 18.92
N GLU A 110 9.38 -4.13 17.70
CA GLU A 110 8.57 -3.41 16.69
C GLU A 110 7.66 -4.39 15.93
N ASP A 111 6.50 -3.95 15.52
CA ASP A 111 5.60 -4.71 14.65
C ASP A 111 5.03 -3.83 13.53
N MET A 112 4.90 -4.41 12.33
CA MET A 112 4.32 -3.75 11.15
C MET A 112 3.21 -4.61 10.59
N ILE A 113 1.97 -4.18 10.77
CA ILE A 113 0.79 -4.95 10.38
C ILE A 113 -0.26 -4.11 9.63
N SER A 114 -1.11 -4.81 8.89
CA SER A 114 -2.38 -4.25 8.42
C SER A 114 -3.45 -4.51 9.47
N TRP A 115 -3.98 -3.44 10.04
CA TRP A 115 -5.04 -3.46 11.03
C TRP A 115 -6.39 -3.09 10.42
N GLN A 116 -7.41 -3.86 10.75
CA GLN A 116 -8.78 -3.64 10.28
C GLN A 116 -9.73 -3.54 11.49
N PRO A 117 -9.96 -2.33 12.03
CA PRO A 117 -10.84 -2.14 13.19
C PRO A 117 -12.29 -2.49 12.88
N VAL A 118 -12.76 -2.23 11.66
CA VAL A 118 -14.10 -2.59 11.17
C VAL A 118 -14.01 -3.03 9.71
N ALA A 119 -15.04 -3.73 9.23
CA ALA A 119 -15.10 -4.16 7.84
C ALA A 119 -14.98 -2.97 6.88
N GLY A 120 -14.06 -3.07 5.90
CA GLY A 120 -13.83 -2.03 4.89
C GLY A 120 -12.91 -0.89 5.33
N VAL A 121 -12.48 -0.81 6.59
CA VAL A 121 -11.52 0.20 7.07
C VAL A 121 -10.21 -0.49 7.41
N ARG A 122 -9.19 -0.28 6.59
CA ARG A 122 -7.86 -0.88 6.77
C ARG A 122 -6.80 0.20 6.91
N SER A 123 -5.88 0.00 7.84
CA SER A 123 -4.73 0.86 8.06
C SER A 123 -3.46 0.03 8.08
N ALA A 124 -2.40 0.55 7.46
CA ALA A 124 -1.05 0.09 7.75
C ALA A 124 -0.61 0.76 9.05
N ILE A 125 -0.23 -0.03 10.04
CA ILE A 125 0.26 0.48 11.32
C ILE A 125 1.66 -0.07 11.62
N VAL A 126 2.46 0.77 12.26
CA VAL A 126 3.73 0.42 12.88
C VAL A 126 3.58 0.66 14.37
N VAL A 127 3.93 -0.32 15.16
CA VAL A 127 3.89 -0.24 16.62
C VAL A 127 5.30 -0.36 17.14
N ASP A 128 5.73 0.62 17.92
CA ASP A 128 7.02 0.66 18.59
C ASP A 128 6.84 0.81 20.09
N SER A 129 7.82 0.38 20.88
CA SER A 129 7.79 0.45 22.33
C SER A 129 8.57 1.65 22.85
N PHE A 130 8.13 2.21 23.99
CA PHE A 130 8.88 3.13 24.82
C PHE A 130 8.78 2.70 26.30
N HIS A 131 9.56 3.29 27.21
CA HIS A 131 9.63 2.85 28.61
C HIS A 131 8.26 2.83 29.34
N GLY A 132 7.29 3.64 28.88
CA GLY A 132 5.98 3.74 29.53
C GLY A 132 4.86 2.99 28.79
N GLY A 133 5.11 2.37 27.63
CA GLY A 133 4.07 1.72 26.83
C GLY A 133 4.42 1.58 25.36
N TYR A 134 3.45 1.92 24.48
CA TYR A 134 3.60 1.71 23.04
C TYR A 134 3.10 2.92 22.25
N VAL A 135 3.74 3.15 21.11
CA VAL A 135 3.30 4.12 20.08
C VAL A 135 2.83 3.37 18.86
N VAL A 136 1.68 3.75 18.36
CA VAL A 136 1.14 3.24 17.09
C VAL A 136 1.12 4.40 16.10
N ALA A 137 1.92 4.30 15.05
CA ALA A 137 1.83 5.20 13.89
C ALA A 137 1.06 4.50 12.78
N GLY A 138 0.06 5.14 12.21
CA GLY A 138 -0.79 4.52 11.21
C GLY A 138 -1.20 5.44 10.08
N ARG A 139 -1.64 4.82 8.98
CA ARG A 139 -2.22 5.48 7.81
C ARG A 139 -3.27 4.60 7.17
N SER A 140 -4.39 5.19 6.74
CA SER A 140 -5.42 4.48 6.00
C SER A 140 -4.89 3.94 4.67
N LEU A 141 -5.25 2.69 4.34
CA LEU A 141 -4.95 2.05 3.06
C LEU A 141 -6.02 2.31 2.00
N THR A 142 -7.14 2.94 2.36
CA THR A 142 -8.30 3.14 1.46
C THR A 142 -7.90 3.87 0.17
N ALA A 143 -7.13 4.95 0.27
CA ALA A 143 -6.69 5.70 -0.90
C ALA A 143 -5.71 4.89 -1.77
N THR A 144 -4.84 4.10 -1.14
CA THR A 144 -3.89 3.23 -1.84
C THR A 144 -4.60 2.09 -2.56
N GLU A 145 -5.58 1.46 -1.91
CA GLU A 145 -6.38 0.39 -2.50
C GLU A 145 -7.23 0.89 -3.68
N GLN A 146 -7.79 2.10 -3.59
CA GLN A 146 -8.49 2.74 -4.71
C GLN A 146 -7.56 3.03 -5.88
N ALA A 147 -6.36 3.55 -5.63
CA ALA A 147 -5.37 3.81 -6.68
C ALA A 147 -4.87 2.51 -7.32
N GLU A 148 -4.63 1.46 -6.54
CA GLU A 148 -4.24 0.13 -7.05
C GLU A 148 -5.32 -0.48 -7.95
N SER A 149 -6.60 -0.37 -7.56
CA SER A 149 -7.72 -0.88 -8.37
C SER A 149 -7.85 -0.13 -9.70
N ALA A 150 -7.68 1.20 -9.69
CA ALA A 150 -7.70 2.01 -10.89
C ALA A 150 -6.55 1.65 -11.85
N LEU A 151 -5.33 1.48 -11.33
CA LEU A 151 -4.17 1.05 -12.13
C LEU A 151 -4.37 -0.34 -12.74
N GLY A 152 -4.98 -1.27 -12.02
CA GLY A 152 -5.31 -2.60 -12.52
C GLY A 152 -6.24 -2.54 -13.75
N HIS A 153 -7.27 -1.73 -13.70
CA HIS A 153 -8.19 -1.53 -14.83
C HIS A 153 -7.48 -0.90 -16.04
N TRP A 154 -6.66 0.14 -15.83
CA TRP A 154 -5.90 0.76 -16.92
C TRP A 154 -4.89 -0.19 -17.57
N ALA A 155 -4.25 -1.05 -16.79
CA ALA A 155 -3.33 -2.07 -17.31
C ALA A 155 -4.07 -3.09 -18.21
N ILE A 156 -5.26 -3.55 -17.81
CA ILE A 156 -6.09 -4.46 -18.61
C ILE A 156 -6.55 -3.78 -19.90
N PHE A 157 -7.04 -2.54 -19.85
CA PHE A 157 -7.45 -1.78 -21.03
C PHE A 157 -6.28 -1.52 -21.97
N GLY A 158 -5.12 -1.12 -21.46
CA GLY A 158 -3.91 -0.91 -22.25
C GLY A 158 -3.44 -2.18 -22.95
N TRP A 159 -3.47 -3.32 -22.27
CA TRP A 159 -3.13 -4.62 -22.86
C TRP A 159 -4.13 -5.04 -23.94
N ALA A 160 -5.43 -4.89 -23.70
CA ALA A 160 -6.47 -5.21 -24.68
C ALA A 160 -6.35 -4.33 -25.94
N ALA A 161 -6.13 -3.03 -25.78
CA ALA A 161 -5.91 -2.10 -26.89
C ALA A 161 -4.67 -2.47 -27.71
N ALA A 162 -3.55 -2.80 -27.05
CA ALA A 162 -2.32 -3.24 -27.70
C ALA A 162 -2.53 -4.55 -28.47
N ALA A 163 -3.26 -5.50 -27.93
CA ALA A 163 -3.58 -6.77 -28.58
C ALA A 163 -4.46 -6.56 -29.83
N LEU A 164 -5.46 -5.67 -29.74
CA LEU A 164 -6.33 -5.31 -30.88
C LEU A 164 -5.56 -4.61 -32.01
N LEU A 165 -4.69 -3.65 -31.65
CA LEU A 165 -3.83 -2.96 -32.63
C LEU A 165 -2.88 -3.94 -33.33
N ALA A 166 -2.28 -4.84 -32.58
CA ALA A 166 -1.41 -5.87 -33.13
C ALA A 166 -2.17 -6.80 -34.09
N GLY A 167 -3.39 -7.19 -33.74
CA GLY A 167 -4.28 -7.97 -34.59
C GLY A 167 -4.66 -7.23 -35.89
N ALA A 168 -5.02 -5.96 -35.78
CA ALA A 168 -5.38 -5.12 -36.94
C ALA A 168 -4.19 -4.92 -37.90
N LEU A 169 -3.00 -4.63 -37.38
CA LEU A 169 -1.76 -4.53 -38.16
C LEU A 169 -1.42 -5.83 -38.87
N SER A 170 -1.58 -6.97 -38.19
CA SER A 170 -1.36 -8.28 -38.78
C SER A 170 -2.31 -8.55 -39.96
N LEU A 171 -3.58 -8.21 -39.84
CA LEU A 171 -4.57 -8.33 -40.90
C LEU A 171 -4.28 -7.39 -42.08
N MET A 172 -3.84 -6.16 -41.80
CA MET A 172 -3.46 -5.18 -42.83
C MET A 172 -2.29 -5.65 -43.65
N VAL A 173 -1.22 -6.16 -43.02
CA VAL A 173 -0.07 -6.73 -43.68
C VAL A 173 -0.41 -7.96 -44.52
N GLN A 174 -1.36 -8.78 -44.08
CA GLN A 174 -1.82 -9.93 -44.86
C GLN A 174 -2.61 -9.48 -46.10
N ARG A 175 -3.43 -8.46 -46.02
CA ARG A 175 -4.22 -7.90 -47.14
C ARG A 175 -3.28 -7.31 -48.21
N THR A 176 -2.31 -6.48 -47.82
CA THR A 176 -1.36 -5.87 -48.79
C THR A 176 -0.52 -6.90 -49.50
N ARG A 177 -0.10 -7.95 -48.83
CA ARG A 177 0.67 -9.05 -49.47
C ARG A 177 -0.17 -9.89 -50.43
N ARG A 178 -1.46 -10.09 -50.18
CA ARG A 178 -2.36 -10.79 -51.12
C ARG A 178 -2.62 -9.95 -52.38
N SER A 179 -2.72 -8.63 -52.25
CA SER A 179 -2.91 -7.70 -53.35
C SER A 179 -1.67 -7.58 -54.28
N GLN A 180 -0.47 -7.88 -53.77
CA GLN A 180 0.77 -7.87 -54.58
C GLN A 180 1.08 -9.22 -55.26
N ALA A 181 0.37 -10.28 -54.92
CA ALA A 181 0.55 -11.62 -55.45
C ALA A 181 -0.52 -12.03 -56.50
N ALA A 182 -1.49 -11.17 -56.74
CA ALA A 182 -2.54 -11.25 -57.76
C ALA A 182 -2.24 -10.32 -58.94
#